data_f07d087b6ce03874cafaff06d7d98ac3
#
_entry.id   f07d087b6ce03874cafaff06d7d98ac3
#
_cell.length_a   1.000
_cell.length_b   1.000
_cell.length_c   1.000
_cell.angle_alpha   90.00
_cell.angle_beta   90.00
_cell.angle_gamma   90.00
#
_symmetry.space_group_name_H-M   'P 1'
#
loop_
_entity.id
_entity.type
_entity.pdbx_description
1 polymer ?
#
loop_
_entity_poly.entity_id
_entity_poly.type
_entity_poly.pdbx_seq_one_letter_code
_entity_poly.pdbx_strand_id
1 'polypeptide(L)'
;MTKLPSATALALVAGVALAGAAQARDQIRIVGSSTVFPFSTAVAEQFAKKTRFKAPVVESTGTGGGMKLFCAGLGERHPDIA
;
A
#
# COMPACT_ATOMS: atom_id res chain seq x y z
N MET A 1 -21.37 32.24 -21.69
CA MET A 1 -21.83 32.20 -20.31
C MET A 1 -21.84 30.81 -19.71
N THR A 2 -22.04 29.81 -20.50
CA THR A 2 -22.09 28.43 -20.02
C THR A 2 -20.74 27.75 -19.96
N LYS A 3 -19.67 28.41 -20.38
CA LYS A 3 -18.34 27.79 -20.46
C LYS A 3 -17.62 27.65 -19.12
N LEU A 4 -17.87 28.56 -18.18
CA LEU A 4 -17.21 28.55 -16.88
C LEU A 4 -17.49 27.30 -16.04
N PRO A 5 -18.76 26.84 -15.95
CA PRO A 5 -19.05 25.61 -15.19
C PRO A 5 -18.34 24.38 -15.74
N SER A 6 -18.18 24.28 -17.06
CA SER A 6 -17.50 23.14 -17.68
C SER A 6 -16.01 23.09 -17.32
N ALA A 7 -15.34 24.23 -17.31
CA ALA A 7 -13.94 24.30 -16.93
C ALA A 7 -13.72 23.92 -15.47
N THR A 8 -14.61 24.38 -14.58
CA THR A 8 -14.56 24.04 -13.17
C THR A 8 -14.76 22.54 -12.95
N ALA A 9 -15.71 21.93 -13.65
CA ALA A 9 -15.98 20.51 -13.53
C ALA A 9 -14.77 19.66 -13.94
N LEU A 10 -14.08 20.03 -15.02
CA LEU A 10 -12.88 19.34 -15.47
C LEU A 10 -11.74 19.43 -14.43
N ALA A 11 -11.56 20.58 -13.82
CA ALA A 11 -10.54 20.76 -12.80
C ALA A 11 -10.81 19.88 -11.56
N LEU A 12 -12.06 19.76 -11.14
CA LEU A 12 -12.43 18.91 -10.00
C LEU A 12 -12.20 17.44 -10.30
N VAL A 13 -12.55 16.96 -11.48
CA VAL A 13 -12.34 15.56 -11.86
C VAL A 13 -10.84 15.24 -11.89
N ALA A 14 -10.02 16.11 -12.44
CA ALA A 14 -8.58 15.90 -12.48
C ALA A 14 -7.97 15.85 -11.08
N GLY A 15 -8.41 16.72 -10.18
CA GLY A 15 -7.94 16.73 -8.79
C GLY A 15 -8.28 15.45 -8.04
N VAL A 16 -9.49 14.95 -8.18
CA VAL A 16 -9.91 13.71 -7.54
C VAL A 16 -9.13 12.51 -8.08
N ALA A 17 -8.91 12.44 -9.40
CA ALA A 17 -8.16 11.36 -10.01
C ALA A 17 -6.72 11.33 -9.52
N LEU A 18 -6.06 12.47 -9.41
CA LEU A 18 -4.69 12.56 -8.90
C LEU A 18 -4.59 12.16 -7.43
N ALA A 19 -5.52 12.59 -6.60
CA ALA A 19 -5.55 12.22 -5.19
C ALA A 19 -5.76 10.72 -5.01
N GLY A 20 -6.67 10.11 -5.79
CA GLY A 20 -6.91 8.68 -5.74
C GLY A 20 -5.69 7.88 -6.19
N ALA A 21 -5.02 8.30 -7.26
CA ALA A 21 -3.82 7.63 -7.75
C ALA A 21 -2.67 7.72 -6.74
N ALA A 22 -2.50 8.86 -6.07
CA ALA A 22 -1.45 9.05 -5.09
C ALA A 22 -1.60 8.17 -3.85
N GLN A 23 -2.84 7.77 -3.53
CA GLN A 23 -3.13 6.97 -2.34
C GLN A 23 -3.34 5.49 -2.65
N ALA A 24 -3.45 5.13 -3.92
CA ALA A 24 -3.74 3.76 -4.33
C ALA A 24 -2.52 2.88 -4.15
N ARG A 25 -2.66 1.86 -3.31
CA ARG A 25 -1.69 0.78 -3.19
C ARG A 25 -2.45 -0.53 -3.25
N ASP A 26 -2.13 -1.36 -4.22
CA ASP A 26 -2.84 -2.63 -4.45
C ASP A 26 -2.45 -3.71 -3.45
N GLN A 27 -1.31 -3.58 -2.82
CA GLN A 27 -0.73 -4.69 -2.09
C GLN A 27 0.00 -4.19 -0.84
N ILE A 28 -0.29 -4.82 0.28
CA ILE A 28 0.36 -4.54 1.55
C ILE A 28 1.75 -5.16 1.55
N ARG A 29 2.75 -4.43 2.00
CA ARG A 29 4.11 -4.91 2.10
C ARG A 29 4.51 -5.03 3.57
N ILE A 30 4.90 -6.23 3.97
CA ILE A 30 5.25 -6.58 5.35
C ILE A 30 6.69 -7.05 5.39
N VAL A 31 7.47 -6.49 6.30
CA VAL A 31 8.87 -6.86 6.51
C VAL A 31 9.10 -7.17 7.98
N GLY A 32 10.18 -7.84 8.30
CA GLY A 32 10.57 -8.03 9.69
C GLY A 32 11.03 -9.42 10.03
N SER A 33 10.66 -9.89 11.20
CA SER A 33 11.16 -11.09 11.86
C SER A 33 11.15 -12.34 10.99
N SER A 34 12.29 -12.99 10.87
CA SER A 34 12.42 -14.28 10.20
C SER A 34 11.69 -15.40 10.95
N THR A 35 11.59 -15.29 12.27
CA THR A 35 10.86 -16.25 13.09
C THR A 35 9.37 -16.17 12.85
N VAL A 36 8.84 -14.97 12.66
CA VAL A 36 7.42 -14.72 12.43
C VAL A 36 7.04 -14.94 10.96
N PHE A 37 8.01 -14.96 10.07
CA PHE A 37 7.79 -15.05 8.63
C PHE A 37 6.81 -16.14 8.19
N PRO A 38 6.93 -17.41 8.62
CA PRO A 38 5.97 -18.43 8.19
C PRO A 38 4.54 -18.16 8.66
N PHE A 39 4.38 -17.57 9.82
CA PHE A 39 3.06 -17.20 10.33
C PHE A 39 2.45 -16.03 9.57
N SER A 40 3.24 -15.01 9.30
CA SER A 40 2.81 -13.87 8.50
C SER A 40 2.43 -14.27 7.08
N THR A 41 3.18 -15.20 6.49
CA THR A 41 2.88 -15.74 5.17
C THR A 41 1.55 -16.49 5.16
N ALA A 42 1.29 -17.31 6.18
CA ALA A 42 0.03 -18.03 6.29
C ALA A 42 -1.16 -17.06 6.42
N VAL A 43 -1.02 -16.01 7.21
CA VAL A 43 -2.05 -14.98 7.35
C VAL A 43 -2.28 -14.25 6.02
N ALA A 44 -1.21 -13.90 5.32
CA ALA A 44 -1.29 -13.21 4.03
C ALA A 44 -2.06 -14.06 3.00
N GLU A 45 -1.80 -15.36 2.96
CA GLU A 45 -2.48 -16.28 2.07
C GLU A 45 -3.97 -16.39 2.41
N GLN A 46 -4.31 -16.48 3.69
CA GLN A 46 -5.69 -16.52 4.13
C GLN A 46 -6.43 -15.24 3.82
N PHE A 47 -5.77 -14.11 3.99
CA PHE A 47 -6.33 -12.81 3.64
C PHE A 47 -6.71 -12.76 2.15
N ALA A 48 -5.82 -13.20 1.28
CA ALA A 48 -6.09 -13.22 -0.16
C ALA A 48 -7.25 -14.15 -0.52
N LYS A 49 -7.39 -15.28 0.16
CA LYS A 49 -8.48 -16.22 -0.08
C LYS A 49 -9.83 -15.69 0.37
N LYS A 50 -9.85 -14.88 1.42
CA LYS A 50 -11.10 -14.37 2.03
C LYS A 50 -11.52 -13.00 1.51
N THR A 51 -10.69 -12.35 0.71
CA THR A 51 -10.94 -10.98 0.22
C THR A 51 -10.71 -10.92 -1.28
N ARG A 52 -11.00 -9.76 -1.86
CA ARG A 52 -10.70 -9.48 -3.27
C ARG A 52 -9.30 -8.93 -3.47
N PHE A 53 -8.60 -8.65 -2.38
CA PHE A 53 -7.30 -8.01 -2.44
C PHE A 53 -6.22 -9.03 -2.73
N LYS A 54 -5.12 -8.55 -3.30
CA LYS A 54 -3.94 -9.37 -3.51
C LYS A 54 -3.35 -9.81 -2.17
N ALA A 55 -2.70 -10.95 -2.15
CA ALA A 55 -1.97 -11.38 -0.97
C ALA A 55 -0.91 -10.34 -0.60
N PRO A 56 -0.80 -9.95 0.67
CA PRO A 56 0.31 -9.12 1.11
C PRO A 56 1.66 -9.75 0.77
N VAL A 57 2.64 -8.92 0.43
CA VAL A 57 4.01 -9.37 0.23
C VAL A 57 4.69 -9.42 1.59
N VAL A 58 5.20 -10.59 1.96
CA VAL A 58 5.91 -10.77 3.23
C VAL A 58 7.38 -11.06 2.92
N GLU A 59 8.27 -10.28 3.51
CA GLU A 59 9.70 -10.42 3.32
C GLU A 59 10.40 -10.73 4.64
N SER A 60 11.24 -11.74 4.65
CA SER A 60 12.02 -12.13 5.83
C SER A 60 13.32 -11.34 5.89
N THR A 61 13.24 -10.13 6.41
CA THR A 61 14.38 -9.22 6.52
C THR A 61 15.11 -9.30 7.85
N GLY A 62 14.53 -10.02 8.83
CA GLY A 62 14.90 -9.92 10.23
C GLY A 62 14.30 -8.68 10.87
N THR A 63 14.14 -8.69 12.19
CA THR A 63 13.51 -7.60 12.93
C THR A 63 14.24 -6.28 12.71
N GLY A 64 15.56 -6.26 12.87
CA GLY A 64 16.35 -5.04 12.69
C GLY A 64 16.31 -4.50 11.26
N GLY A 65 16.41 -5.40 10.26
CA GLY A 65 16.32 -5.01 8.86
C GLY A 65 14.95 -4.45 8.50
N GLY A 66 13.89 -5.08 9.02
CA GLY A 66 12.53 -4.60 8.79
C GLY A 66 12.29 -3.22 9.41
N MET A 67 12.72 -3.02 10.62
CA MET A 67 12.61 -1.71 11.29
C MET A 67 13.35 -0.62 10.52
N LYS A 68 14.54 -0.94 10.03
CA LYS A 68 15.31 0.02 9.24
C LYS A 68 14.59 0.44 7.96
N LEU A 69 14.01 -0.52 7.25
CA LEU A 69 13.25 -0.23 6.05
C LEU A 69 11.98 0.57 6.35
N PHE A 70 11.28 0.20 7.39
CA PHE A 70 10.04 0.87 7.80
C PHE A 70 10.31 2.33 8.19
N CYS A 71 11.36 2.58 8.98
CA CYS A 71 11.67 3.91 9.47
C CYS A 71 12.38 4.80 8.46
N ALA A 72 12.76 4.26 7.30
CA ALA A 72 13.47 5.03 6.28
C ALA A 72 12.60 6.02 5.53
N GLY A 73 11.27 5.88 5.58
CA GLY A 73 10.38 6.82 4.90
C GLY A 73 8.96 6.30 4.75
N LEU A 74 8.18 7.04 3.96
CA LEU A 74 6.78 6.75 3.67
C LEU A 74 6.59 6.53 2.18
N GLY A 75 5.47 5.94 1.80
CA GLY A 75 5.08 5.78 0.41
C GLY A 75 5.29 4.37 -0.11
N GLU A 76 5.07 4.18 -1.41
CA GLU A 76 5.04 2.86 -2.04
C GLU A 76 6.36 2.11 -2.00
N ARG A 77 7.46 2.82 -1.83
CA ARG A 77 8.80 2.21 -1.78
C ARG A 77 9.14 1.65 -0.41
N HIS A 78 8.32 1.94 0.58
CA HIS A 78 8.56 1.56 1.97
C HIS A 78 7.50 0.59 2.46
N PRO A 79 7.84 -0.28 3.43
CA PRO A 79 6.85 -1.23 3.95
C PRO A 79 5.74 -0.54 4.72
N ASP A 80 4.61 -1.24 4.79
CA ASP A 80 3.44 -0.80 5.54
C ASP A 80 3.48 -1.31 6.98
N ILE A 81 4.09 -2.49 7.18
CA ILE A 81 4.14 -3.18 8.47
C ILE A 81 5.56 -3.73 8.68
N ALA A 82 6.02 -3.58 9.89
CA ALA A 82 7.28 -4.21 10.29
C ALA A 82 7.14 -4.97 11.58
#